data_84671de9b64d667bdd30c300907a718a
#
_entry.id   84671de9b64d667bdd30c300907a718a
#
_cell.length_a   1.000
_cell.length_b   1.000
_cell.length_c   1.000
_cell.angle_alpha   90.00
_cell.angle_beta   90.00
_cell.angle_gamma   90.00
#
_symmetry.space_group_name_H-M   'P 1'
#
loop_
_entity.id
_entity.type
_entity.pdbx_description
1 polymer ?
#
loop_
_entity_poly.entity_id
_entity_poly.type
_entity_poly.pdbx_seq_one_letter_code
_entity_poly.pdbx_strand_id
1 'polypeptide(L)'
;MSDAAPQAKMPQGVRSHRAMDTAFTITIQSADAALATSAAEAAFARIDAIEGLLSRFNDTSDVALIAALRPGEVGVVALETMCALTASARVCEATGGAFDPTVGPVMRRLKKTGMAWDAIPPDVLEDAFARGGMQRLVLDVEHLRVSVKADRLGRDTPLELDFGGIGKGVALDECAKILEGEQFEMTDYLLDAGTSTQLMRGGPWRIGVGGEWKGRTRQPTVLELRGGAVSGSGFTLQGAHVVDVRRKTAARKWAHSWSRAASAAVADALSTAALSMDAAELERACKALGAQVLVAHNQKKAMDLVRDPLKWFGSPIGIDKTA
;
A
#
# COMPACT_ATOMS: atom_id res chain seq x y z
N MET A 1 -21.56 16.00 -39.94
CA MET A 1 -21.48 16.61 -38.61
C MET A 1 -22.47 15.84 -37.72
N SER A 2 -21.96 14.87 -36.98
CA SER A 2 -22.78 14.09 -36.07
C SER A 2 -22.60 14.72 -34.67
N ASP A 3 -23.66 15.41 -34.22
CA ASP A 3 -23.77 15.86 -32.83
C ASP A 3 -23.90 14.62 -31.94
N ALA A 4 -22.79 14.25 -31.28
CA ALA A 4 -22.85 13.31 -30.17
C ALA A 4 -23.54 13.99 -29.01
N ALA A 5 -24.76 13.54 -28.69
CA ALA A 5 -25.51 14.00 -27.52
C ALA A 5 -24.63 13.86 -26.25
N PRO A 6 -24.66 14.82 -25.32
CA PRO A 6 -23.93 14.71 -24.08
C PRO A 6 -24.42 13.49 -23.31
N GLN A 7 -23.51 12.55 -23.05
CA GLN A 7 -23.81 11.40 -22.19
C GLN A 7 -24.26 11.93 -20.83
N ALA A 8 -25.49 11.62 -20.46
CA ALA A 8 -26.04 11.98 -19.17
C ALA A 8 -25.12 11.42 -18.08
N LYS A 9 -24.58 12.30 -17.21
CA LYS A 9 -23.83 11.89 -16.03
C LYS A 9 -24.70 10.96 -15.20
N MET A 10 -24.27 9.70 -15.04
CA MET A 10 -24.93 8.78 -14.13
C MET A 10 -24.86 9.30 -12.69
N PRO A 11 -25.88 9.08 -11.86
CA PRO A 11 -25.87 9.51 -10.47
C PRO A 11 -24.70 8.86 -9.74
N GLN A 12 -23.90 9.70 -9.06
CA GLN A 12 -22.78 9.24 -8.24
C GLN A 12 -23.25 8.99 -6.81
N GLY A 13 -23.19 7.74 -6.37
CA GLY A 13 -23.31 7.38 -4.96
C GLY A 13 -21.95 7.46 -4.27
N VAL A 14 -21.78 8.41 -3.33
CA VAL A 14 -20.57 8.49 -2.50
C VAL A 14 -20.91 8.04 -1.09
N ARG A 15 -20.12 7.11 -0.55
CA ARG A 15 -20.24 6.58 0.81
C ARG A 15 -18.86 6.59 1.47
N SER A 16 -18.84 6.80 2.79
CA SER A 16 -17.61 6.82 3.58
C SER A 16 -17.74 5.97 4.83
N HIS A 17 -16.63 5.32 5.21
CA HIS A 17 -16.50 4.46 6.38
C HIS A 17 -15.14 4.65 7.03
N ARG A 18 -15.03 4.54 8.36
CA ARG A 18 -13.75 4.66 9.08
C ARG A 18 -13.23 3.29 9.46
N ALA A 19 -12.03 2.96 8.97
CA ALA A 19 -11.29 1.76 9.31
C ALA A 19 -9.77 2.01 9.12
N MET A 20 -8.90 1.19 9.69
CA MET A 20 -7.44 1.25 9.51
C MET A 20 -6.84 2.66 9.72
N ASP A 21 -7.31 3.39 10.74
CA ASP A 21 -6.92 4.76 11.07
C ASP A 21 -7.16 5.79 9.94
N THR A 22 -8.04 5.50 8.97
CA THR A 22 -8.38 6.42 7.87
C THR A 22 -9.87 6.42 7.56
N ALA A 23 -10.29 7.29 6.64
CA ALA A 23 -11.62 7.22 6.02
C ALA A 23 -11.50 6.53 4.66
N PHE A 24 -12.23 5.45 4.47
CA PHE A 24 -12.45 4.85 3.16
C PHE A 24 -13.66 5.50 2.51
N THR A 25 -13.54 5.83 1.23
CA THR A 25 -14.63 6.39 0.44
C THR A 25 -14.85 5.54 -0.80
N ILE A 26 -16.09 5.21 -1.08
CA ILE A 26 -16.50 4.44 -2.26
C ILE A 26 -17.41 5.33 -3.10
N THR A 27 -17.03 5.55 -4.34
CA THR A 27 -17.82 6.24 -5.36
C THR A 27 -18.20 5.26 -6.45
N ILE A 28 -19.49 4.98 -6.64
CA ILE A 28 -19.98 4.07 -7.67
C ILE A 28 -20.83 4.87 -8.66
N GLN A 29 -20.56 4.72 -9.95
CA GLN A 29 -21.38 5.25 -11.02
C GLN A 29 -22.35 4.14 -11.47
N SER A 30 -23.59 4.21 -11.02
CA SER A 30 -24.63 3.22 -11.34
C SER A 30 -25.99 3.89 -11.50
N ALA A 31 -26.81 3.39 -12.42
CA ALA A 31 -28.21 3.79 -12.56
C ALA A 31 -29.08 3.28 -11.40
N ASP A 32 -28.70 2.15 -10.77
CA ASP A 32 -29.37 1.58 -9.60
C ASP A 32 -28.67 2.05 -8.30
N ALA A 33 -29.23 3.07 -7.68
CA ALA A 33 -28.71 3.65 -6.45
C ALA A 33 -28.86 2.71 -5.23
N ALA A 34 -29.87 1.84 -5.21
CA ALA A 34 -30.07 0.89 -4.12
C ALA A 34 -29.01 -0.22 -4.18
N LEU A 35 -28.78 -0.79 -5.37
CA LEU A 35 -27.75 -1.77 -5.60
C LEU A 35 -26.35 -1.21 -5.30
N ALA A 36 -26.05 0.01 -5.76
CA ALA A 36 -24.78 0.68 -5.45
C ALA A 36 -24.58 0.91 -3.95
N THR A 37 -25.64 1.22 -3.20
CA THR A 37 -25.58 1.35 -1.75
C THR A 37 -25.27 0.01 -1.09
N SER A 38 -25.97 -1.06 -1.44
CA SER A 38 -25.75 -2.41 -0.90
C SER A 38 -24.34 -2.92 -1.23
N ALA A 39 -23.82 -2.64 -2.44
CA ALA A 39 -22.47 -2.98 -2.85
C ALA A 39 -21.41 -2.25 -2.00
N ALA A 40 -21.60 -0.96 -1.74
CA ALA A 40 -20.71 -0.20 -0.89
C ALA A 40 -20.71 -0.68 0.57
N GLU A 41 -21.87 -1.04 1.12
CA GLU A 41 -21.99 -1.61 2.47
C GLU A 41 -21.29 -2.95 2.58
N ALA A 42 -21.44 -3.83 1.60
CA ALA A 42 -20.75 -5.11 1.55
C ALA A 42 -19.21 -4.93 1.47
N ALA A 43 -18.75 -3.94 0.69
CA ALA A 43 -17.34 -3.60 0.59
C ALA A 43 -16.80 -3.04 1.93
N PHE A 44 -17.53 -2.19 2.64
CA PHE A 44 -17.13 -1.71 3.98
C PHE A 44 -17.05 -2.83 5.01
N ALA A 45 -18.01 -3.75 5.02
CA ALA A 45 -17.94 -4.93 5.88
C ALA A 45 -16.70 -5.79 5.59
N ARG A 46 -16.26 -5.85 4.32
CA ARG A 46 -15.02 -6.53 3.93
C ARG A 46 -13.79 -5.80 4.49
N ILE A 47 -13.76 -4.47 4.47
CA ILE A 47 -12.66 -3.67 5.05
C ILE A 47 -12.53 -3.95 6.56
N ASP A 48 -13.65 -3.96 7.31
CA ASP A 48 -13.63 -4.25 8.74
C ASP A 48 -13.11 -5.67 9.03
N ALA A 49 -13.52 -6.65 8.23
CA ALA A 49 -13.01 -8.01 8.35
C ALA A 49 -11.49 -8.08 8.13
N ILE A 50 -10.96 -7.39 7.11
CA ILE A 50 -9.52 -7.35 6.82
C ILE A 50 -8.77 -6.61 7.92
N GLU A 51 -9.29 -5.51 8.45
CA GLU A 51 -8.70 -4.84 9.61
C GLU A 51 -8.56 -5.80 10.78
N GLY A 52 -9.62 -6.59 11.08
CA GLY A 52 -9.59 -7.61 12.12
C GLY A 52 -8.50 -8.65 11.92
N LEU A 53 -8.31 -9.13 10.69
CA LEU A 53 -7.31 -10.15 10.35
C LEU A 53 -5.87 -9.62 10.36
N LEU A 54 -5.64 -8.41 9.86
CA LEU A 54 -4.31 -7.85 9.66
C LEU A 54 -3.82 -6.94 10.80
N SER A 55 -4.66 -6.68 11.80
CA SER A 55 -4.33 -5.82 12.92
C SER A 55 -3.32 -6.49 13.86
N ARG A 56 -2.17 -5.85 14.05
CA ARG A 56 -1.18 -6.25 15.05
C ARG A 56 -1.58 -5.89 16.50
N PHE A 57 -2.71 -5.19 16.68
CA PHE A 57 -3.27 -4.79 17.99
C PHE A 57 -4.42 -5.69 18.42
N ASN A 58 -4.87 -6.59 17.57
CA ASN A 58 -5.92 -7.55 17.84
C ASN A 58 -5.30 -8.93 18.12
N ASP A 59 -5.41 -9.41 19.35
CA ASP A 59 -4.82 -10.68 19.79
C ASP A 59 -5.48 -11.92 19.12
N THR A 60 -6.62 -11.74 18.46
CA THR A 60 -7.31 -12.80 17.70
C THR A 60 -7.05 -12.71 16.18
N SER A 61 -6.19 -11.81 15.74
CA SER A 61 -5.85 -11.65 14.33
C SER A 61 -4.91 -12.76 13.84
N ASP A 62 -4.87 -12.95 12.51
CA ASP A 62 -3.88 -13.83 11.88
C ASP A 62 -2.45 -13.33 12.10
N VAL A 63 -2.26 -12.01 12.21
CA VAL A 63 -0.95 -11.40 12.55
C VAL A 63 -0.50 -11.83 13.95
N ALA A 64 -1.40 -11.84 14.93
CA ALA A 64 -1.12 -12.32 16.28
C ALA A 64 -0.84 -13.83 16.29
N LEU A 65 -1.62 -14.62 15.53
CA LEU A 65 -1.38 -16.04 15.34
C LEU A 65 0.02 -16.29 14.80
N ILE A 66 0.42 -15.61 13.69
CA ILE A 66 1.76 -15.79 13.10
C ILE A 66 2.87 -15.40 14.08
N ALA A 67 2.66 -14.34 14.86
CA ALA A 67 3.63 -13.91 15.88
C ALA A 67 3.78 -14.91 17.04
N ALA A 68 2.77 -15.72 17.30
CA ALA A 68 2.79 -16.77 18.33
C ALA A 68 3.45 -18.07 17.88
N LEU A 69 3.61 -18.30 16.56
CA LEU A 69 4.22 -19.53 16.04
C LEU A 69 5.70 -19.62 16.42
N ARG A 70 6.11 -20.79 16.87
CA ARG A 70 7.51 -21.17 17.03
C ARG A 70 8.10 -21.73 15.74
N PRO A 71 9.43 -21.73 15.57
CA PRO A 71 10.07 -22.32 14.41
C PRO A 71 9.62 -23.76 14.17
N GLY A 72 9.10 -24.02 12.96
CA GLY A 72 8.55 -25.33 12.56
C GLY A 72 7.07 -25.55 12.86
N GLU A 73 6.44 -24.74 13.68
CA GLU A 73 4.99 -24.79 13.84
C GLU A 73 4.26 -24.25 12.62
N VAL A 74 3.05 -24.75 12.38
CA VAL A 74 2.18 -24.40 11.26
C VAL A 74 0.88 -23.80 11.77
N GLY A 75 0.55 -22.61 11.29
CA GLY A 75 -0.73 -21.97 11.49
C GLY A 75 -1.56 -21.98 10.20
N VAL A 76 -2.88 -21.94 10.34
CA VAL A 76 -3.83 -21.72 9.23
C VAL A 76 -4.33 -20.29 9.31
N VAL A 77 -4.29 -19.58 8.21
CA VAL A 77 -4.71 -18.17 8.11
C VAL A 77 -5.87 -18.01 7.13
N ALA A 78 -6.57 -16.90 7.22
CA ALA A 78 -7.60 -16.55 6.24
C ALA A 78 -7.02 -16.35 4.84
N LEU A 79 -7.86 -16.52 3.81
CA LEU A 79 -7.48 -16.30 2.42
C LEU A 79 -6.96 -14.87 2.21
N GLU A 80 -7.60 -13.88 2.81
CA GLU A 80 -7.23 -12.47 2.73
C GLU A 80 -5.83 -12.21 3.31
N THR A 81 -5.53 -12.85 4.43
CA THR A 81 -4.19 -12.81 5.03
C THR A 81 -3.16 -13.48 4.12
N MET A 82 -3.48 -14.62 3.53
CA MET A 82 -2.59 -15.28 2.57
C MET A 82 -2.37 -14.42 1.32
N CYS A 83 -3.40 -13.74 0.81
CA CYS A 83 -3.27 -12.77 -0.28
C CYS A 83 -2.33 -11.61 0.12
N ALA A 84 -2.47 -11.06 1.32
CA ALA A 84 -1.60 -10.00 1.83
C ALA A 84 -0.14 -10.46 1.96
N LEU A 85 0.10 -11.66 2.47
CA LEU A 85 1.43 -12.26 2.60
C LEU A 85 2.07 -12.53 1.23
N THR A 86 1.30 -13.08 0.29
CA THR A 86 1.78 -13.37 -1.07
C THR A 86 2.11 -12.09 -1.84
N ALA A 87 1.25 -11.07 -1.76
CA ALA A 87 1.53 -9.76 -2.33
C ALA A 87 2.78 -9.12 -1.71
N SER A 88 2.93 -9.23 -0.38
CA SER A 88 4.11 -8.75 0.35
C SER A 88 5.39 -9.45 -0.10
N ALA A 89 5.36 -10.78 -0.24
CA ALA A 89 6.50 -11.57 -0.70
C ALA A 89 6.94 -11.17 -2.11
N ARG A 90 5.97 -11.02 -3.03
CA ARG A 90 6.20 -10.57 -4.40
C ARG A 90 6.85 -9.18 -4.46
N VAL A 91 6.33 -8.22 -3.68
CA VAL A 91 6.90 -6.86 -3.66
C VAL A 91 8.25 -6.85 -2.95
N CYS A 92 8.42 -7.61 -1.87
CA CYS A 92 9.71 -7.76 -1.18
C CYS A 92 10.80 -8.27 -2.15
N GLU A 93 10.52 -9.32 -2.91
CA GLU A 93 11.42 -9.88 -3.91
C GLU A 93 11.74 -8.85 -5.02
N ALA A 94 10.72 -8.26 -5.62
CA ALA A 94 10.87 -7.30 -6.72
C ALA A 94 11.66 -6.04 -6.32
N THR A 95 11.56 -5.63 -5.05
CA THR A 95 12.26 -4.45 -4.50
C THR A 95 13.60 -4.79 -3.83
N GLY A 96 14.02 -6.07 -3.88
CA GLY A 96 15.24 -6.54 -3.21
C GLY A 96 15.23 -6.30 -1.70
N GLY A 97 14.05 -6.42 -1.07
CA GLY A 97 13.85 -6.20 0.36
C GLY A 97 13.70 -4.74 0.79
N ALA A 98 13.51 -3.80 -0.14
CA ALA A 98 13.20 -2.41 0.23
C ALA A 98 11.82 -2.28 0.87
N PHE A 99 10.87 -3.13 0.49
CA PHE A 99 9.64 -3.40 1.21
C PHE A 99 9.77 -4.73 1.94
N ASP A 100 9.49 -4.76 3.22
CA ASP A 100 9.44 -5.99 4.03
C ASP A 100 8.44 -5.79 5.18
N PRO A 101 7.31 -6.50 5.22
CA PRO A 101 6.32 -6.36 6.28
C PRO A 101 6.77 -6.93 7.62
N THR A 102 7.91 -7.62 7.68
CA THR A 102 8.45 -8.19 8.93
C THR A 102 9.21 -7.16 9.79
N VAL A 103 9.05 -5.88 9.47
CA VAL A 103 9.64 -4.74 10.23
C VAL A 103 8.96 -4.47 11.58
N GLY A 104 7.98 -5.26 11.97
CA GLY A 104 7.23 -5.09 13.22
C GLY A 104 8.10 -4.82 14.46
N PRO A 105 9.19 -5.58 14.71
CA PRO A 105 10.07 -5.33 15.84
C PRO A 105 10.71 -3.94 15.79
N VAL A 106 11.13 -3.46 14.63
CA VAL A 106 11.70 -2.12 14.42
C VAL A 106 10.64 -1.04 14.62
N MET A 107 9.46 -1.21 13.99
CA MET A 107 8.34 -0.27 14.10
C MET A 107 7.86 -0.13 15.54
N ARG A 108 7.84 -1.21 16.30
CA ARG A 108 7.51 -1.16 17.73
C ARG A 108 8.50 -0.31 18.54
N ARG A 109 9.79 -0.40 18.24
CA ARG A 109 10.82 0.45 18.87
C ARG A 109 10.67 1.90 18.49
N LEU A 110 10.53 2.19 17.20
CA LEU A 110 10.33 3.54 16.69
C LEU A 110 9.10 4.23 17.30
N LYS A 111 7.98 3.53 17.41
CA LYS A 111 6.77 4.08 18.05
C LYS A 111 6.99 4.44 19.53
N LYS A 112 7.74 3.63 20.28
CA LYS A 112 8.09 3.93 21.68
C LYS A 112 8.93 5.17 21.84
N THR A 113 9.75 5.53 20.86
CA THR A 113 10.64 6.72 20.88
C THR A 113 10.03 7.91 20.12
N GLY A 114 8.73 7.89 19.79
CA GLY A 114 8.11 8.94 19.01
C GLY A 114 8.73 9.10 17.61
N MET A 115 9.17 8.00 17.00
CA MET A 115 9.86 7.94 15.69
C MET A 115 11.26 8.55 15.67
N ALA A 116 11.86 8.75 16.83
CA ALA A 116 13.24 9.24 16.95
C ALA A 116 14.23 8.07 16.81
N TRP A 117 14.88 7.94 15.67
CA TRP A 117 15.86 6.89 15.38
C TRP A 117 17.07 6.93 16.31
N ASP A 118 17.58 8.14 16.57
CA ASP A 118 18.76 8.37 17.39
C ASP A 118 18.52 8.09 18.89
N ALA A 119 17.26 7.93 19.29
CA ALA A 119 16.88 7.56 20.65
C ALA A 119 16.88 6.04 20.88
N ILE A 120 17.11 5.22 19.83
CA ILE A 120 17.20 3.76 19.95
C ILE A 120 18.66 3.35 20.02
N PRO A 121 19.10 2.65 21.07
CA PRO A 121 20.47 2.12 21.14
C PRO A 121 20.79 1.22 19.95
N PRO A 122 21.99 1.29 19.38
CA PRO A 122 22.37 0.54 18.17
C PRO A 122 22.21 -0.99 18.31
N ASP A 123 22.53 -1.56 19.45
CA ASP A 123 22.37 -2.98 19.75
C ASP A 123 20.89 -3.42 19.80
N VAL A 124 20.02 -2.56 20.36
CA VAL A 124 18.57 -2.79 20.38
C VAL A 124 17.98 -2.73 18.97
N LEU A 125 18.49 -1.82 18.15
CA LEU A 125 18.05 -1.68 16.75
C LEU A 125 18.53 -2.88 15.91
N GLU A 126 19.78 -3.31 16.10
CA GLU A 126 20.34 -4.50 15.43
C GLU A 126 19.57 -5.77 15.80
N ASP A 127 19.24 -5.98 17.08
CA ASP A 127 18.41 -7.09 17.53
C ASP A 127 17.02 -7.05 16.88
N ALA A 128 16.39 -5.87 16.78
CA ALA A 128 15.09 -5.72 16.15
C ALA A 128 15.13 -6.10 14.66
N PHE A 129 16.18 -5.70 13.93
CA PHE A 129 16.37 -6.11 12.53
C PHE A 129 16.67 -7.60 12.37
N ALA A 130 17.39 -8.21 13.30
CA ALA A 130 17.70 -9.64 13.26
C ALA A 130 16.45 -10.51 13.38
N ARG A 131 15.41 -10.04 14.06
CA ARG A 131 14.12 -10.72 14.23
C ARG A 131 13.22 -10.70 12.99
N GLY A 132 13.47 -9.77 12.05
CA GLY A 132 12.70 -9.65 10.80
C GLY A 132 13.26 -10.48 9.65
N GLY A 133 12.59 -10.39 8.51
CA GLY A 133 13.00 -10.93 7.22
C GLY A 133 11.96 -11.88 6.63
N MET A 134 11.48 -11.57 5.42
CA MET A 134 10.51 -12.40 4.69
C MET A 134 10.94 -13.84 4.50
N GLN A 135 12.27 -14.12 4.45
CA GLN A 135 12.80 -15.49 4.36
C GLN A 135 12.49 -16.37 5.58
N ARG A 136 12.02 -15.77 6.68
CA ARG A 136 11.54 -16.53 7.85
C ARG A 136 10.15 -17.12 7.65
N LEU A 137 9.34 -16.53 6.75
CA LEU A 137 8.02 -17.06 6.40
C LEU A 137 8.13 -18.18 5.37
N VAL A 138 7.36 -19.24 5.58
CA VAL A 138 7.10 -20.29 4.59
C VAL A 138 5.60 -20.29 4.35
N LEU A 139 5.20 -20.07 3.12
CA LEU A 139 3.80 -19.95 2.70
C LEU A 139 3.41 -21.21 1.89
N ASP A 140 2.40 -21.91 2.36
CA ASP A 140 1.67 -22.93 1.62
C ASP A 140 0.33 -22.33 1.19
N VAL A 141 0.34 -21.75 -0.01
CA VAL A 141 -0.80 -20.97 -0.53
C VAL A 141 -2.01 -21.84 -0.80
N GLU A 142 -1.79 -23.08 -1.25
CA GLU A 142 -2.86 -24.01 -1.58
C GLU A 142 -3.68 -24.42 -0.34
N HIS A 143 -3.02 -24.60 0.80
CA HIS A 143 -3.66 -25.02 2.05
C HIS A 143 -3.85 -23.88 3.06
N LEU A 144 -3.59 -22.63 2.68
CA LEU A 144 -3.65 -21.44 3.53
C LEU A 144 -2.82 -21.58 4.82
N ARG A 145 -1.66 -22.24 4.73
CA ARG A 145 -0.79 -22.50 5.87
C ARG A 145 0.43 -21.61 5.87
N VAL A 146 0.82 -21.19 7.06
CA VAL A 146 2.05 -20.45 7.30
C VAL A 146 2.89 -21.16 8.36
N SER A 147 4.21 -21.17 8.16
CA SER A 147 5.17 -21.55 9.21
C SER A 147 6.31 -20.54 9.28
N VAL A 148 6.99 -20.52 10.42
CA VAL A 148 8.04 -19.56 10.72
C VAL A 148 9.35 -20.30 10.97
N LYS A 149 10.48 -19.76 10.46
CA LYS A 149 11.83 -20.19 10.76
C LYS A 149 12.41 -19.38 11.92
N ALA A 150 13.48 -19.89 12.56
CA ALA A 150 14.28 -19.12 13.52
C ALA A 150 14.75 -17.79 12.92
N ASP A 151 15.09 -16.83 13.77
CA ASP A 151 15.62 -15.54 13.33
C ASP A 151 17.02 -15.67 12.71
N ARG A 152 17.59 -14.56 12.25
CA ARG A 152 18.92 -14.55 11.59
C ARG A 152 20.06 -14.98 12.52
N LEU A 153 19.83 -15.02 13.81
CA LEU A 153 20.79 -15.47 14.83
C LEU A 153 20.47 -16.89 15.32
N GLY A 154 19.53 -17.60 14.67
CA GLY A 154 19.13 -18.96 15.02
C GLY A 154 18.26 -19.05 16.27
N ARG A 155 17.68 -17.94 16.74
CA ARG A 155 16.87 -17.89 17.96
C ARG A 155 15.39 -18.11 17.64
N ASP A 156 14.68 -18.67 18.62
CA ASP A 156 13.23 -18.74 18.65
C ASP A 156 12.68 -17.38 19.09
N THR A 157 12.39 -16.51 18.14
CA THR A 157 11.81 -15.19 18.39
C THR A 157 10.54 -15.00 17.58
N PRO A 158 9.51 -14.30 18.12
CA PRO A 158 8.31 -13.96 17.37
C PRO A 158 8.61 -13.29 16.03
N LEU A 159 7.85 -13.65 15.00
CA LEU A 159 7.87 -12.95 13.73
C LEU A 159 6.74 -11.90 13.72
N GLU A 160 7.10 -10.66 13.96
CA GLU A 160 6.14 -9.56 14.04
C GLU A 160 5.95 -8.91 12.68
N LEU A 161 4.72 -8.95 12.16
CA LEU A 161 4.33 -8.31 10.92
C LEU A 161 3.80 -6.90 11.16
N ASP A 162 4.03 -6.01 10.21
CA ASP A 162 3.41 -4.68 10.11
C ASP A 162 2.93 -4.46 8.68
N PHE A 163 1.63 -4.50 8.47
CA PHE A 163 0.99 -4.30 7.16
C PHE A 163 0.66 -2.83 6.87
N GLY A 164 1.18 -1.87 7.65
CA GLY A 164 0.89 -0.44 7.47
C GLY A 164 1.20 0.12 6.08
N GLY A 165 2.15 -0.49 5.36
CA GLY A 165 2.54 -0.08 4.00
C GLY A 165 1.92 -0.89 2.86
N ILE A 166 0.94 -1.77 3.14
CA ILE A 166 0.27 -2.59 2.12
C ILE A 166 -1.20 -2.89 2.46
N GLY A 167 -1.56 -2.81 3.73
CA GLY A 167 -2.85 -3.30 4.21
C GLY A 167 -4.03 -2.54 3.62
N LYS A 168 -3.91 -1.24 3.41
CA LYS A 168 -4.95 -0.44 2.75
C LYS A 168 -5.14 -0.86 1.28
N GLY A 169 -4.04 -1.11 0.59
CA GLY A 169 -4.08 -1.63 -0.77
C GLY A 169 -4.76 -3.00 -0.85
N VAL A 170 -4.45 -3.91 0.08
CA VAL A 170 -5.12 -5.22 0.18
C VAL A 170 -6.62 -5.05 0.39
N ALA A 171 -7.03 -4.17 1.30
CA ALA A 171 -8.44 -3.90 1.55
C ALA A 171 -9.17 -3.38 0.30
N LEU A 172 -8.54 -2.49 -0.48
CA LEU A 172 -9.12 -1.99 -1.74
C LEU A 172 -9.20 -3.08 -2.81
N ASP A 173 -8.19 -3.94 -2.94
CA ASP A 173 -8.23 -5.07 -3.88
C ASP A 173 -9.36 -6.06 -3.52
N GLU A 174 -9.59 -6.33 -2.23
CA GLU A 174 -10.69 -7.19 -1.79
C GLU A 174 -12.07 -6.52 -1.96
N CYS A 175 -12.18 -5.21 -1.74
CA CYS A 175 -13.39 -4.45 -2.07
C CYS A 175 -13.72 -4.54 -3.56
N ALA A 176 -12.72 -4.42 -4.43
CA ALA A 176 -12.91 -4.54 -5.87
C ALA A 176 -13.53 -5.91 -6.24
N LYS A 177 -13.06 -7.01 -5.63
CA LYS A 177 -13.64 -8.35 -5.84
C LYS A 177 -15.12 -8.41 -5.43
N ILE A 178 -15.50 -7.76 -4.33
CA ILE A 178 -16.90 -7.68 -3.90
C ILE A 178 -17.72 -6.90 -4.92
N LEU A 179 -17.25 -5.72 -5.36
CA LEU A 179 -17.98 -4.88 -6.31
C LEU A 179 -18.11 -5.54 -7.69
N GLU A 180 -17.07 -6.24 -8.15
CA GLU A 180 -17.02 -6.91 -9.45
C GLU A 180 -17.71 -8.28 -9.45
N GLY A 181 -18.01 -8.85 -8.27
CA GLY A 181 -18.62 -10.16 -8.12
C GLY A 181 -20.04 -10.24 -8.71
N GLU A 182 -20.50 -11.46 -8.98
CA GLU A 182 -21.80 -11.78 -9.62
C GLU A 182 -23.01 -11.11 -8.95
N GLN A 183 -22.90 -10.80 -7.66
CA GLN A 183 -23.99 -10.17 -6.91
C GLN A 183 -24.19 -8.69 -7.31
N PHE A 184 -23.12 -7.96 -7.66
CA PHE A 184 -23.18 -6.52 -7.85
C PHE A 184 -22.76 -6.07 -9.25
N GLU A 185 -21.81 -6.74 -9.89
CA GLU A 185 -21.33 -6.50 -11.26
C GLU A 185 -20.98 -5.02 -11.54
N MET A 186 -20.40 -4.32 -10.54
CA MET A 186 -20.03 -2.92 -10.68
C MET A 186 -18.78 -2.78 -11.53
N THR A 187 -18.85 -1.96 -12.58
CA THR A 187 -17.77 -1.76 -13.56
C THR A 187 -17.18 -0.36 -13.56
N ASP A 188 -17.86 0.60 -12.93
CA ASP A 188 -17.44 2.01 -12.91
C ASP A 188 -17.48 2.55 -11.48
N TYR A 189 -16.29 2.56 -10.82
CA TYR A 189 -16.16 2.97 -9.43
C TYR A 189 -14.74 3.47 -9.09
N LEU A 190 -14.68 4.27 -8.03
CA LEU A 190 -13.46 4.71 -7.37
C LEU A 190 -13.53 4.32 -5.88
N LEU A 191 -12.54 3.57 -5.44
CA LEU A 191 -12.26 3.24 -4.04
C LEU A 191 -11.10 4.11 -3.55
N ASP A 192 -11.25 4.76 -2.42
CA ASP A 192 -10.26 5.68 -1.85
C ASP A 192 -10.01 5.33 -0.38
N ALA A 193 -8.76 5.06 -0.03
CA ALA A 193 -8.30 4.82 1.35
C ALA A 193 -7.63 6.10 1.92
N GLY A 194 -8.33 7.21 1.86
CA GLY A 194 -7.89 8.50 2.37
C GLY A 194 -6.74 9.11 1.56
N THR A 195 -5.70 9.56 2.23
CA THR A 195 -4.57 10.27 1.58
C THR A 195 -3.53 9.35 0.97
N SER A 196 -3.75 8.04 0.97
CA SER A 196 -2.74 7.04 0.65
C SER A 196 -2.99 6.36 -0.69
N THR A 197 -4.04 5.55 -0.80
CA THR A 197 -4.21 4.61 -1.90
C THR A 197 -5.59 4.71 -2.50
N GLN A 198 -5.66 4.69 -3.83
CA GLN A 198 -6.89 4.72 -4.61
C GLN A 198 -6.89 3.58 -5.62
N LEU A 199 -8.03 2.93 -5.82
CA LEU A 199 -8.26 1.92 -6.84
C LEU A 199 -9.49 2.29 -7.66
N MET A 200 -9.40 2.16 -8.98
CA MET A 200 -10.47 2.56 -9.88
C MET A 200 -10.73 1.55 -10.98
N ARG A 201 -11.96 1.56 -11.48
CA ARG A 201 -12.41 0.88 -12.69
C ARG A 201 -13.31 1.81 -13.50
N GLY A 202 -13.39 1.57 -14.81
CA GLY A 202 -14.17 2.42 -15.71
C GLY A 202 -13.60 3.83 -15.82
N GLY A 203 -14.40 4.85 -15.62
CA GLY A 203 -14.01 6.24 -15.66
C GLY A 203 -14.17 6.90 -17.02
N PRO A 204 -13.51 8.06 -17.24
CA PRO A 204 -12.22 8.48 -16.68
C PRO A 204 -12.30 9.08 -15.26
N TRP A 205 -11.35 8.69 -14.40
CA TRP A 205 -11.20 9.21 -13.05
C TRP A 205 -10.02 10.18 -12.97
N ARG A 206 -10.23 11.32 -12.30
CA ARG A 206 -9.18 12.34 -12.15
C ARG A 206 -8.52 12.21 -10.78
N ILE A 207 -7.28 11.77 -10.78
CA ILE A 207 -6.48 11.48 -9.59
C ILE A 207 -5.38 12.51 -9.44
N GLY A 208 -5.36 13.21 -8.30
CA GLY A 208 -4.29 14.17 -7.98
C GLY A 208 -3.06 13.47 -7.40
N VAL A 209 -1.89 13.67 -7.98
CA VAL A 209 -0.61 13.27 -7.41
C VAL A 209 0.23 14.49 -7.07
N GLY A 210 0.88 14.51 -5.94
CA GLY A 210 1.49 15.71 -5.40
C GLY A 210 0.49 16.51 -4.55
N GLY A 211 0.77 17.77 -4.30
CA GLY A 211 -0.10 18.64 -3.52
C GLY A 211 0.64 19.43 -2.45
N GLU A 212 0.08 19.54 -1.27
CA GLU A 212 0.59 20.40 -0.20
C GLU A 212 1.95 19.93 0.34
N TRP A 213 2.86 20.89 0.44
CA TRP A 213 4.20 20.68 0.97
C TRP A 213 4.55 21.79 1.98
N LYS A 214 4.73 21.45 3.25
CA LYS A 214 5.14 22.41 4.31
C LYS A 214 4.42 23.74 4.26
N GLY A 215 3.09 23.73 4.15
CA GLY A 215 2.27 24.94 4.08
C GLY A 215 2.38 25.72 2.77
N ARG A 216 3.01 25.15 1.74
CA ARG A 216 2.99 25.68 0.37
C ARG A 216 2.13 24.76 -0.49
N THR A 217 0.99 25.26 -0.89
CA THR A 217 0.09 24.55 -1.81
C THR A 217 0.68 24.63 -3.20
N ARG A 218 1.09 23.48 -3.76
CA ARG A 218 1.32 23.30 -5.18
C ARG A 218 0.09 22.67 -5.78
N GLN A 219 -0.31 23.11 -6.96
CA GLN A 219 -1.37 22.39 -7.67
C GLN A 219 -0.92 20.95 -7.93
N PRO A 220 -1.73 19.94 -7.57
CA PRO A 220 -1.40 18.55 -7.85
C PRO A 220 -1.33 18.32 -9.36
N THR A 221 -0.45 17.43 -9.80
CA THR A 221 -0.52 16.89 -11.15
C THR A 221 -1.75 15.99 -11.23
N VAL A 222 -2.68 16.28 -12.12
CA VAL A 222 -3.88 15.48 -12.31
C VAL A 222 -3.60 14.41 -13.36
N LEU A 223 -3.79 13.15 -12.97
CA LEU A 223 -3.77 12.00 -13.87
C LEU A 223 -5.23 11.65 -14.22
N GLU A 224 -5.51 11.45 -15.49
CA GLU A 224 -6.78 10.90 -15.96
C GLU A 224 -6.62 9.40 -16.22
N LEU A 225 -7.32 8.57 -15.46
CA LEU A 225 -7.12 7.12 -15.43
C LEU A 225 -8.45 6.37 -15.60
N ARG A 226 -8.41 5.24 -16.31
CA ARG A 226 -9.57 4.37 -16.52
C ARG A 226 -9.52 3.06 -15.76
N GLY A 227 -8.46 2.83 -14.98
CA GLY A 227 -8.32 1.62 -14.18
C GLY A 227 -6.96 1.52 -13.50
N GLY A 228 -6.82 0.50 -12.66
CA GLY A 228 -5.65 0.28 -11.83
C GLY A 228 -5.73 0.98 -10.48
N ALA A 229 -4.60 1.08 -9.82
CA ALA A 229 -4.48 1.72 -8.52
C ALA A 229 -3.32 2.71 -8.50
N VAL A 230 -3.45 3.75 -7.68
CA VAL A 230 -2.40 4.73 -7.39
C VAL A 230 -2.24 4.81 -5.88
N SER A 231 -0.99 4.81 -5.40
CA SER A 231 -0.69 5.04 -3.99
C SER A 231 0.43 6.04 -3.82
N GLY A 232 0.35 6.86 -2.76
CA GLY A 232 1.35 7.84 -2.40
C GLY A 232 1.95 7.61 -1.02
N SER A 233 3.27 7.76 -0.90
CA SER A 233 4.02 7.72 0.36
C SER A 233 4.94 8.93 0.50
N GLY A 234 5.14 9.39 1.73
CA GLY A 234 6.01 10.54 1.98
C GLY A 234 6.15 10.85 3.45
N PHE A 235 7.10 11.73 3.78
CA PHE A 235 7.45 12.06 5.17
C PHE A 235 6.70 13.27 5.76
N THR A 236 5.83 13.91 4.99
CA THR A 236 5.25 15.21 5.37
C THR A 236 4.21 15.11 6.48
N LEU A 237 3.40 14.05 6.46
CA LEU A 237 2.27 13.90 7.39
C LEU A 237 2.60 13.06 8.63
N GLN A 238 3.50 12.08 8.52
CA GLN A 238 3.76 11.08 9.58
C GLN A 238 5.22 11.00 10.04
N GLY A 239 6.09 11.92 9.60
CA GLY A 239 7.51 11.91 9.95
C GLY A 239 8.32 10.78 9.32
N ALA A 240 9.47 10.44 9.89
CA ALA A 240 10.40 9.43 9.36
C ALA A 240 9.99 7.99 9.74
N HIS A 241 8.75 7.60 9.42
CA HIS A 241 8.15 6.31 9.78
C HIS A 241 8.47 5.17 8.80
N VAL A 242 9.05 5.46 7.65
CA VAL A 242 9.41 4.43 6.67
C VAL A 242 10.84 3.94 6.91
N VAL A 243 10.99 2.62 6.99
CA VAL A 243 12.24 1.92 7.30
C VAL A 243 12.90 1.44 6.02
N ASP A 244 14.19 1.74 5.82
CA ASP A 244 15.03 1.03 4.86
C ASP A 244 15.65 -0.20 5.56
N VAL A 245 15.01 -1.36 5.36
CA VAL A 245 15.40 -2.61 6.01
C VAL A 245 16.80 -3.05 5.60
N ARG A 246 17.20 -2.77 4.37
CA ARG A 246 18.48 -3.17 3.80
C ARG A 246 19.64 -2.39 4.40
N ARG A 247 19.42 -1.09 4.65
CA ARG A 247 20.41 -0.17 5.24
C ARG A 247 20.26 0.00 6.75
N LYS A 248 19.21 -0.61 7.33
CA LYS A 248 18.88 -0.52 8.77
C LYS A 248 18.76 0.93 9.26
N THR A 249 18.10 1.77 8.49
CA THR A 249 17.93 3.20 8.77
C THR A 249 16.57 3.70 8.28
N ALA A 250 16.26 4.97 8.56
CA ALA A 250 15.10 5.62 7.96
C ALA A 250 15.29 5.73 6.43
N ALA A 251 14.23 5.46 5.67
CA ALA A 251 14.22 5.74 4.25
C ALA A 251 14.32 7.25 4.02
N ARG A 252 15.28 7.71 3.22
CA ARG A 252 15.53 9.15 3.00
C ARG A 252 16.00 9.48 1.58
N LYS A 253 15.84 8.55 0.65
CA LYS A 253 16.30 8.76 -0.73
C LYS A 253 15.45 9.81 -1.45
N TRP A 254 14.13 9.68 -1.32
CA TRP A 254 13.15 10.58 -1.90
C TRP A 254 12.26 11.16 -0.81
N ALA A 255 11.70 12.34 -1.04
CA ALA A 255 10.79 12.98 -0.11
C ALA A 255 9.37 12.42 -0.21
N HIS A 256 8.96 12.15 -1.44
CA HIS A 256 7.68 11.55 -1.79
C HIS A 256 7.86 10.58 -2.93
N SER A 257 6.95 9.62 -2.99
CA SER A 257 6.78 8.68 -4.09
C SER A 257 5.30 8.43 -4.34
N TRP A 258 4.97 8.23 -5.59
CA TRP A 258 3.66 7.73 -6.02
C TRP A 258 3.89 6.55 -6.93
N SER A 259 3.14 5.49 -6.71
CA SER A 259 3.21 4.30 -7.54
C SER A 259 1.87 4.06 -8.22
N ARG A 260 1.90 3.50 -9.41
CA ARG A 260 0.74 3.02 -10.15
C ARG A 260 0.92 1.56 -10.51
N ALA A 261 -0.09 0.74 -10.26
CA ALA A 261 -0.11 -0.69 -10.60
C ALA A 261 -1.54 -1.18 -10.89
N ALA A 262 -1.68 -2.41 -11.37
CA ALA A 262 -3.00 -3.03 -11.55
C ALA A 262 -3.66 -3.35 -10.20
N SER A 263 -2.87 -3.71 -9.18
CA SER A 263 -3.30 -4.05 -7.81
C SER A 263 -3.00 -2.89 -6.86
N ALA A 264 -3.94 -2.58 -5.97
CA ALA A 264 -3.77 -1.55 -4.94
C ALA A 264 -2.74 -1.98 -3.88
N ALA A 265 -2.67 -3.27 -3.53
CA ALA A 265 -1.65 -3.80 -2.63
C ALA A 265 -0.24 -3.58 -3.17
N VAL A 266 -0.03 -3.86 -4.47
CA VAL A 266 1.26 -3.61 -5.13
C VAL A 266 1.58 -2.12 -5.17
N ALA A 267 0.61 -1.27 -5.51
CA ALA A 267 0.80 0.17 -5.51
C ALA A 267 1.16 0.70 -4.12
N ASP A 268 0.45 0.29 -3.07
CA ASP A 268 0.69 0.72 -1.68
C ASP A 268 2.11 0.33 -1.22
N ALA A 269 2.48 -0.94 -1.36
CA ALA A 269 3.79 -1.44 -0.96
C ALA A 269 4.94 -0.82 -1.77
N LEU A 270 4.78 -0.67 -3.08
CA LEU A 270 5.81 -0.11 -3.95
C LEU A 270 6.04 1.38 -3.69
N SER A 271 4.98 2.16 -3.39
CA SER A 271 5.14 3.57 -3.00
C SER A 271 5.99 3.71 -1.74
N THR A 272 5.79 2.81 -0.77
CA THR A 272 6.57 2.77 0.49
C THR A 272 8.04 2.39 0.22
N ALA A 273 8.29 1.30 -0.54
CA ALA A 273 9.63 0.85 -0.91
C ALA A 273 10.42 1.93 -1.67
N ALA A 274 9.77 2.61 -2.59
CA ALA A 274 10.37 3.59 -3.48
C ALA A 274 11.12 4.70 -2.73
N LEU A 275 10.69 5.08 -1.53
CA LEU A 275 11.33 6.11 -0.72
C LEU A 275 12.79 5.81 -0.36
N SER A 276 13.23 4.54 -0.45
CA SER A 276 14.59 4.09 -0.14
C SER A 276 15.38 3.60 -1.35
N MET A 277 14.75 3.45 -2.52
CA MET A 277 15.33 2.83 -3.72
C MET A 277 16.04 3.85 -4.61
N ASP A 278 17.12 3.42 -5.27
CA ASP A 278 17.74 4.22 -6.32
C ASP A 278 17.04 4.05 -7.68
N ALA A 279 17.50 4.80 -8.69
CA ALA A 279 16.87 4.80 -10.01
C ALA A 279 16.91 3.41 -10.69
N ALA A 280 18.02 2.68 -10.57
CA ALA A 280 18.17 1.37 -11.19
C ALA A 280 17.33 0.31 -10.46
N GLU A 281 17.22 0.42 -9.14
CA GLU A 281 16.33 -0.41 -8.32
C GLU A 281 14.86 -0.17 -8.69
N LEU A 282 14.45 1.11 -8.85
CA LEU A 282 13.09 1.48 -9.24
C LEU A 282 12.72 0.91 -10.62
N GLU A 283 13.61 1.03 -11.62
CA GLU A 283 13.36 0.48 -12.96
C GLU A 283 13.18 -1.05 -12.93
N ARG A 284 14.02 -1.76 -12.18
CA ARG A 284 13.89 -3.22 -12.03
C ARG A 284 12.59 -3.63 -11.36
N ALA A 285 12.23 -2.97 -10.25
CA ALA A 285 11.01 -3.25 -9.52
C ALA A 285 9.76 -2.94 -10.35
N CYS A 286 9.73 -1.79 -11.05
CA CYS A 286 8.64 -1.43 -11.95
C CYS A 286 8.46 -2.48 -13.06
N LYS A 287 9.55 -2.94 -13.67
CA LYS A 287 9.49 -4.00 -14.69
C LYS A 287 8.96 -5.32 -14.14
N ALA A 288 9.45 -5.75 -12.95
CA ALA A 288 9.04 -7.00 -12.32
C ALA A 288 7.58 -7.01 -11.88
N LEU A 289 7.06 -5.86 -11.45
CA LEU A 289 5.70 -5.71 -10.93
C LEU A 289 4.68 -5.25 -11.98
N GLY A 290 5.13 -4.87 -13.19
CA GLY A 290 4.26 -4.23 -14.17
C GLY A 290 3.70 -2.90 -13.65
N ALA A 291 4.54 -2.09 -13.02
CA ALA A 291 4.15 -0.88 -12.30
C ALA A 291 4.92 0.35 -12.79
N GLN A 292 4.48 1.51 -12.35
CA GLN A 292 5.17 2.79 -12.55
C GLN A 292 5.39 3.47 -11.20
N VAL A 293 6.49 4.20 -11.07
CA VAL A 293 6.78 5.02 -9.88
C VAL A 293 7.17 6.42 -10.31
N LEU A 294 6.59 7.40 -9.63
CA LEU A 294 6.93 8.80 -9.69
C LEU A 294 7.58 9.20 -8.37
N VAL A 295 8.71 9.88 -8.39
CA VAL A 295 9.40 10.33 -7.18
C VAL A 295 9.68 11.83 -7.19
N ALA A 296 9.73 12.41 -5.98
CA ALA A 296 10.15 13.79 -5.77
C ALA A 296 11.39 13.85 -4.88
N HIS A 297 12.35 14.70 -5.24
CA HIS A 297 13.61 14.87 -4.51
C HIS A 297 13.45 15.40 -3.08
N ASN A 298 14.42 15.09 -2.22
CA ASN A 298 14.45 15.51 -0.83
C ASN A 298 14.80 17.01 -0.71
N GLN A 299 14.30 17.62 0.33
CA GLN A 299 14.03 19.02 0.63
C GLN A 299 15.15 20.03 0.67
N LYS A 300 16.41 19.70 0.76
CA LYS A 300 17.45 20.73 0.90
C LYS A 300 17.57 21.69 -0.29
N LYS A 301 16.92 21.36 -1.41
CA LYS A 301 16.83 22.17 -2.63
C LYS A 301 15.38 22.49 -3.05
N ALA A 302 14.53 22.79 -2.09
CA ALA A 302 13.12 23.11 -2.39
C ALA A 302 12.92 24.31 -3.32
N MET A 303 13.92 25.15 -3.56
CA MET A 303 13.89 26.18 -4.58
C MET A 303 14.15 25.64 -5.99
N ASP A 304 14.76 24.46 -6.13
CA ASP A 304 15.02 23.82 -7.44
C ASP A 304 13.85 22.94 -7.91
N LEU A 305 12.89 22.60 -7.06
CA LEU A 305 11.68 21.85 -7.42
C LEU A 305 10.79 22.54 -8.47
N VAL A 306 11.00 23.82 -8.73
CA VAL A 306 10.39 24.53 -9.87
C VAL A 306 11.07 24.15 -11.20
N ARG A 307 12.26 23.57 -11.16
CA ARG A 307 13.07 23.23 -12.35
C ARG A 307 13.29 21.74 -12.57
N ASP A 308 13.07 20.89 -11.56
CA ASP A 308 13.29 19.44 -11.68
C ASP A 308 11.94 18.73 -11.88
N PRO A 309 11.67 18.19 -13.07
CA PRO A 309 10.42 17.50 -13.33
C PRO A 309 10.32 16.24 -12.47
N LEU A 310 9.11 15.94 -12.01
CA LEU A 310 8.75 14.65 -11.43
C LEU A 310 9.25 13.56 -12.37
N LYS A 311 10.07 12.63 -11.87
CA LYS A 311 10.65 11.58 -12.68
C LYS A 311 9.87 10.29 -12.58
N TRP A 312 9.35 9.83 -13.72
CA TRP A 312 8.70 8.55 -13.86
C TRP A 312 9.70 7.42 -14.10
N PHE A 313 9.48 6.29 -13.46
CA PHE A 313 10.17 5.02 -13.67
C PHE A 313 9.16 3.97 -14.12
N GLY A 314 9.58 3.04 -14.99
CA GLY A 314 8.73 1.99 -15.56
C GLY A 314 8.04 2.39 -16.87
N SER A 315 7.62 1.37 -17.62
CA SER A 315 6.93 1.55 -18.90
C SER A 315 5.54 2.16 -18.73
N PRO A 316 5.06 2.99 -19.68
CA PRO A 316 3.72 3.54 -19.60
C PRO A 316 2.65 2.44 -19.58
N ILE A 317 1.84 2.42 -18.52
CA ILE A 317 0.67 1.56 -18.42
C ILE A 317 -0.50 2.40 -18.90
N GLY A 318 -0.84 2.30 -20.21
CA GLY A 318 -2.06 2.87 -20.80
C GLY A 318 -2.43 4.28 -20.28
N ILE A 319 -1.54 5.26 -20.45
CA ILE A 319 -1.86 6.66 -20.22
C ILE A 319 -2.22 7.23 -21.58
N ASP A 320 -3.49 7.56 -21.78
CA ASP A 320 -3.86 8.51 -22.82
C ASP A 320 -3.23 9.86 -22.43
N LYS A 321 -2.19 10.24 -23.15
CA LYS A 321 -1.62 11.58 -23.06
C LYS A 321 -2.54 12.50 -23.85
N THR A 322 -3.56 13.01 -23.19
CA THR A 322 -4.21 14.24 -23.63
C THR A 322 -3.81 15.34 -22.68
N ALA A 323 -3.14 16.33 -23.25
CA ALA A 323 -2.43 17.49 -22.73
C ALA A 323 -3.08 18.25 -21.58
#